data_7d867a3321e8d7d2a28173164f007c9c
#
_entry.id   7d867a3321e8d7d2a28173164f007c9c
#
_cell.length_a   1.000
_cell.length_b   1.000
_cell.length_c   1.000
_cell.angle_alpha   90.00
_cell.angle_beta   90.00
_cell.angle_gamma   90.00
#
_symmetry.space_group_name_H-M   'P 1'
#
loop_
_entity.id
_entity.type
_entity.pdbx_description
1 polymer ?
#
loop_
_entity_poly.entity_id
_entity_poly.type
_entity_poly.pdbx_seq_one_letter_code
_entity_poly.pdbx_strand_id
1 'polypeptide(L)'
;MSLTLTNIPRIMTSRGWVKGAALMNRWFRGGPATAPRYTIADTSTISMNWILGFARAKQVYDALVSDAIWANPAAQKEIAKMLKGKSLPAPGATKPFGNLSDTTQNQHKDYVNFRAFTDGGGYGNYYGAYYGYYGYSSDVMDDLTAALGRFVFHTVVTGDVTASAAGKSAPTHQVTIREVGVYVRDTYDFNGSQPLGFWDDSDNSVSMLNFFSGTYVSNESFRDWRTANLKGGDFEIFTDLRRIVLPKPVSFTIT
;
A
#
# COMPACT_ATOMS: atom_id res chain seq x y z
N MET A 1 28.06 22.79 8.39
CA MET A 1 26.75 23.49 8.48
C MET A 1 25.76 22.53 9.12
N SER A 2 24.88 23.03 9.99
CA SER A 2 23.84 22.15 10.57
C SER A 2 22.80 21.82 9.51
N LEU A 3 22.36 20.57 9.43
CA LEU A 3 21.31 20.10 8.53
C LEU A 3 20.01 20.88 8.78
N THR A 4 19.42 21.40 7.72
CA THR A 4 18.03 21.85 7.72
C THR A 4 17.16 20.75 7.13
N LEU A 5 16.05 20.34 7.79
CA LEU A 5 15.21 19.23 7.32
C LEU A 5 14.76 19.41 5.87
N THR A 6 14.49 20.63 5.44
CA THR A 6 14.11 20.95 4.05
C THR A 6 15.22 20.68 3.02
N ASN A 7 16.45 20.38 3.44
CA ASN A 7 17.54 19.98 2.56
C ASN A 7 17.52 18.45 2.27
N ILE A 8 16.81 17.67 3.08
CA ILE A 8 16.74 16.21 2.89
C ILE A 8 16.31 15.82 1.48
N PRO A 9 15.27 16.41 0.85
CA PRO A 9 14.91 16.08 -0.54
C PRO A 9 16.05 16.34 -1.55
N ARG A 10 16.90 17.34 -1.32
CA ARG A 10 18.08 17.59 -2.16
C ARG A 10 19.10 16.46 -1.99
N ILE A 11 19.36 16.03 -0.76
CA ILE A 11 20.25 14.91 -0.46
C ILE A 11 19.70 13.62 -1.11
N MET A 12 18.40 13.36 -0.98
CA MET A 12 17.74 12.22 -1.66
C MET A 12 17.97 12.27 -3.17
N THR A 13 17.76 13.43 -3.79
CA THR A 13 17.96 13.62 -5.23
C THR A 13 19.40 13.32 -5.65
N SER A 14 20.39 13.81 -4.90
CA SER A 14 21.81 13.56 -5.20
C SER A 14 22.18 12.07 -5.10
N ARG A 15 21.43 11.30 -4.34
CA ARG A 15 21.57 9.84 -4.23
C ARG A 15 20.75 9.05 -5.25
N GLY A 16 20.04 9.73 -6.15
CA GLY A 16 19.14 9.10 -7.12
C GLY A 16 17.79 8.69 -6.55
N TRP A 17 17.44 9.13 -5.34
CA TRP A 17 16.14 8.82 -4.70
C TRP A 17 15.08 9.84 -5.11
N VAL A 18 14.71 9.77 -6.38
CA VAL A 18 13.91 10.80 -7.04
C VAL A 18 12.46 10.78 -6.53
N LYS A 19 11.90 9.60 -6.33
CA LYS A 19 10.51 9.45 -5.87
C LYS A 19 10.36 9.82 -4.40
N GLY A 20 11.27 9.38 -3.55
CA GLY A 20 11.34 9.79 -2.15
C GLY A 20 11.47 11.30 -2.00
N ALA A 21 12.37 11.92 -2.78
CA ALA A 21 12.54 13.38 -2.80
C ALA A 21 11.25 14.11 -3.25
N ALA A 22 10.56 13.61 -4.26
CA ALA A 22 9.33 14.21 -4.77
C ALA A 22 8.21 14.19 -3.72
N LEU A 23 8.00 13.03 -3.05
CA LEU A 23 7.00 12.87 -2.00
C LEU A 23 7.32 13.76 -0.78
N MET A 24 8.58 13.80 -0.36
CA MET A 24 9.01 14.64 0.76
C MET A 24 8.86 16.12 0.45
N ASN A 25 9.19 16.56 -0.76
CA ASN A 25 8.94 17.93 -1.21
C ASN A 25 7.44 18.27 -1.20
N ARG A 26 6.58 17.33 -1.59
CA ARG A 26 5.13 17.50 -1.51
C ARG A 26 4.68 17.66 -0.07
N TRP A 27 5.18 16.83 0.84
CA TRP A 27 4.89 16.94 2.26
C TRP A 27 5.25 18.31 2.83
N PHE A 28 6.46 18.80 2.59
CA PHE A 28 6.92 20.13 3.06
C PHE A 28 6.07 21.28 2.54
N ARG A 29 5.51 21.16 1.32
CA ARG A 29 4.66 22.21 0.71
C ARG A 29 3.20 22.13 1.19
N GLY A 30 2.77 21.01 1.72
CA GLY A 30 1.41 20.83 2.21
C GLY A 30 1.09 21.71 3.41
N GLY A 31 -0.18 22.07 3.58
CA GLY A 31 -0.67 22.65 4.83
C GLY A 31 -0.59 21.61 5.97
N PRO A 32 -0.64 22.04 7.24
CA PRO A 32 -0.42 21.17 8.39
C PRO A 32 -1.60 20.19 8.55
N ALA A 33 -1.55 19.10 7.86
CA ALA A 33 -2.54 18.01 7.90
C ALA A 33 -1.93 16.75 8.51
N THR A 34 -2.67 16.09 9.39
CA THR A 34 -2.27 14.84 10.02
C THR A 34 -3.17 13.69 9.60
N ALA A 35 -2.58 12.51 9.33
CA ALA A 35 -3.34 11.28 9.16
C ALA A 35 -4.21 10.98 10.40
N PRO A 36 -5.40 10.37 10.24
CA PRO A 36 -6.02 9.82 9.03
C PRO A 36 -7.00 10.77 8.31
N ARG A 37 -6.95 12.06 8.53
CA ARG A 37 -7.92 13.03 7.96
C ARG A 37 -7.45 13.68 6.66
N TYR A 38 -6.63 12.98 5.91
CA TYR A 38 -6.16 13.45 4.62
C TYR A 38 -7.19 13.16 3.55
N THR A 39 -7.63 14.21 2.89
CA THR A 39 -8.52 14.13 1.73
C THR A 39 -7.76 14.17 0.42
N ILE A 40 -6.45 14.39 0.50
CA ILE A 40 -5.59 14.60 -0.66
C ILE A 40 -4.74 13.34 -0.86
N ALA A 41 -4.80 12.77 -2.06
CA ALA A 41 -3.98 11.64 -2.43
C ALA A 41 -2.98 11.98 -3.53
N ASP A 42 -1.84 11.29 -3.52
CA ASP A 42 -0.94 11.20 -4.65
C ASP A 42 -1.28 9.94 -5.46
N THR A 43 -1.62 10.12 -6.72
CA THR A 43 -1.98 9.02 -7.63
C THR A 43 -1.06 8.95 -8.85
N SER A 44 0.03 9.71 -8.85
CA SER A 44 0.87 9.90 -10.04
C SER A 44 2.37 9.73 -9.78
N THR A 45 2.84 9.97 -8.57
CA THR A 45 4.27 9.92 -8.27
C THR A 45 4.80 8.48 -8.28
N ILE A 46 4.05 7.55 -7.71
CA ILE A 46 4.43 6.14 -7.60
C ILE A 46 3.56 5.29 -8.52
N SER A 47 4.18 4.43 -9.34
CA SER A 47 3.48 3.46 -10.17
C SER A 47 3.84 2.02 -9.78
N MET A 48 2.95 1.07 -10.09
CA MET A 48 3.22 -0.36 -9.89
C MET A 48 4.48 -0.81 -10.66
N ASN A 49 4.67 -0.31 -11.89
CA ASN A 49 5.87 -0.67 -12.65
C ASN A 49 7.16 -0.20 -11.97
N TRP A 50 7.16 0.98 -11.36
CA TRP A 50 8.32 1.47 -10.62
C TRP A 50 8.58 0.62 -9.36
N ILE A 51 7.55 0.28 -8.58
CA ILE A 51 7.68 -0.60 -7.41
C ILE A 51 8.24 -1.97 -7.81
N LEU A 52 7.71 -2.57 -8.87
CA LEU A 52 8.13 -3.88 -9.36
C LEU A 52 9.52 -3.89 -10.02
N GLY A 53 10.13 -2.73 -10.22
CA GLY A 53 11.54 -2.59 -10.57
C GLY A 53 12.50 -2.96 -9.44
N PHE A 54 12.01 -3.00 -8.19
CA PHE A 54 12.80 -3.40 -7.03
C PHE A 54 12.59 -4.90 -6.74
N ALA A 55 13.69 -5.67 -6.77
CA ALA A 55 13.65 -7.13 -6.68
C ALA A 55 12.88 -7.63 -5.43
N ARG A 56 13.08 -6.98 -4.27
CA ARG A 56 12.40 -7.35 -3.02
C ARG A 56 10.89 -7.14 -3.06
N ALA A 57 10.42 -6.05 -3.67
CA ALA A 57 9.00 -5.80 -3.84
C ALA A 57 8.38 -6.73 -4.88
N LYS A 58 9.10 -6.95 -5.99
CA LYS A 58 8.69 -7.90 -7.03
C LYS A 58 8.56 -9.31 -6.50
N GLN A 59 9.46 -9.76 -5.64
CA GLN A 59 9.39 -11.09 -5.01
C GLN A 59 8.08 -11.29 -4.22
N VAL A 60 7.67 -10.30 -3.44
CA VAL A 60 6.40 -10.35 -2.69
C VAL A 60 5.20 -10.35 -3.64
N TYR A 61 5.24 -9.51 -4.68
CA TYR A 61 4.19 -9.48 -5.70
C TYR A 61 4.09 -10.81 -6.45
N ASP A 62 5.21 -11.39 -6.88
CA ASP A 62 5.23 -12.66 -7.60
C ASP A 62 4.70 -13.81 -6.73
N ALA A 63 5.04 -13.85 -5.44
CA ALA A 63 4.50 -14.80 -4.48
C ALA A 63 2.97 -14.64 -4.33
N LEU A 64 2.50 -13.40 -4.16
CA LEU A 64 1.07 -13.08 -4.08
C LEU A 64 0.30 -13.59 -5.29
N VAL A 65 0.88 -13.45 -6.49
CA VAL A 65 0.27 -13.89 -7.74
C VAL A 65 0.37 -15.41 -7.92
N SER A 66 1.54 -16.01 -7.65
CA SER A 66 1.75 -17.46 -7.80
C SER A 66 0.91 -18.28 -6.82
N ASP A 67 0.75 -17.79 -5.60
CA ASP A 67 -0.07 -18.44 -4.58
C ASP A 67 -1.58 -18.24 -4.80
N ALA A 68 -1.95 -17.45 -5.82
CA ALA A 68 -3.35 -17.13 -6.13
C ALA A 68 -4.14 -16.75 -4.86
N ILE A 69 -3.61 -15.75 -4.13
CA ILE A 69 -4.07 -15.43 -2.76
C ILE A 69 -5.58 -15.18 -2.67
N TRP A 70 -6.22 -14.75 -3.77
CA TRP A 70 -7.67 -14.58 -3.90
C TRP A 70 -8.45 -15.89 -3.83
N ALA A 71 -7.79 -17.04 -4.04
CA ALA A 71 -8.37 -18.37 -3.90
C ALA A 71 -8.20 -18.95 -2.49
N ASN A 72 -7.45 -18.30 -1.62
CA ASN A 72 -7.23 -18.74 -0.25
C ASN A 72 -8.53 -18.64 0.57
N PRO A 73 -8.87 -19.63 1.43
CA PRO A 73 -10.07 -19.57 2.27
C PRO A 73 -10.20 -18.32 3.13
N ALA A 74 -9.09 -17.76 3.62
CA ALA A 74 -9.12 -16.51 4.39
C ALA A 74 -9.54 -15.32 3.53
N ALA A 75 -9.06 -15.23 2.28
CA ALA A 75 -9.51 -14.21 1.33
C ALA A 75 -10.98 -14.40 0.97
N GLN A 76 -11.40 -15.62 0.69
CA GLN A 76 -12.81 -15.93 0.40
C GLN A 76 -13.73 -15.50 1.53
N LYS A 77 -13.31 -15.66 2.79
CA LYS A 77 -14.05 -15.20 3.96
C LYS A 77 -14.20 -13.67 3.98
N GLU A 78 -13.13 -12.93 3.71
CA GLU A 78 -13.19 -11.46 3.64
C GLU A 78 -14.02 -10.98 2.44
N ILE A 79 -13.87 -11.61 1.28
CA ILE A 79 -14.69 -11.34 0.10
C ILE A 79 -16.18 -11.57 0.42
N ALA A 80 -16.52 -12.69 1.04
CA ALA A 80 -17.89 -13.01 1.45
C ALA A 80 -18.47 -11.95 2.39
N LYS A 81 -17.69 -11.53 3.40
CA LYS A 81 -18.10 -10.49 4.35
C LYS A 81 -18.41 -9.16 3.65
N MET A 82 -17.55 -8.75 2.72
CA MET A 82 -17.73 -7.49 2.00
C MET A 82 -18.92 -7.56 1.03
N LEU A 83 -19.12 -8.69 0.33
CA LEU A 83 -20.27 -8.89 -0.55
C LEU A 83 -21.60 -8.89 0.22
N LYS A 84 -21.66 -9.52 1.39
CA LYS A 84 -22.84 -9.46 2.27
C LYS A 84 -23.18 -8.01 2.67
N GLY A 85 -22.18 -7.16 2.90
CA GLY A 85 -22.38 -5.74 3.18
C GLY A 85 -22.89 -4.91 1.99
N LYS A 86 -22.81 -5.44 0.76
CA LYS A 86 -23.19 -4.73 -0.50
C LYS A 86 -24.50 -5.22 -1.13
N SER A 87 -25.32 -5.96 -0.43
CA SER A 87 -26.56 -6.58 -0.92
C SER A 87 -26.35 -7.70 -1.94
N LEU A 88 -26.61 -8.89 -1.53
CA LEU A 88 -26.55 -10.09 -2.37
C LEU A 88 -27.74 -10.14 -3.36
N PRO A 89 -27.63 -10.85 -4.51
CA PRO A 89 -28.72 -11.00 -5.45
C PRO A 89 -29.89 -11.78 -4.87
N ALA A 90 -31.09 -11.50 -5.38
CA ALA A 90 -32.30 -12.25 -5.06
C ALA A 90 -32.20 -13.71 -5.58
N PRO A 91 -32.98 -14.66 -5.02
CA PRO A 91 -33.00 -16.04 -5.48
C PRO A 91 -33.15 -16.17 -6.99
N GLY A 92 -32.30 -16.97 -7.62
CA GLY A 92 -32.24 -17.18 -9.07
C GLY A 92 -31.58 -16.08 -9.88
N ALA A 93 -31.16 -14.97 -9.23
CA ALA A 93 -30.53 -13.84 -9.93
C ALA A 93 -28.99 -13.92 -9.85
N THR A 94 -28.37 -13.25 -10.84
CA THR A 94 -26.90 -13.01 -10.86
C THR A 94 -26.66 -11.51 -10.84
N LYS A 95 -25.66 -11.08 -10.05
CA LYS A 95 -25.26 -9.69 -9.93
C LYS A 95 -23.73 -9.59 -10.06
N PRO A 96 -23.21 -8.70 -10.94
CA PRO A 96 -21.78 -8.43 -11.02
C PRO A 96 -21.29 -7.66 -9.79
N PHE A 97 -20.02 -7.82 -9.45
CA PHE A 97 -19.34 -7.02 -8.44
C PHE A 97 -17.96 -6.58 -8.91
N GLY A 98 -17.55 -5.41 -8.43
CA GLY A 98 -16.26 -4.79 -8.73
C GLY A 98 -16.21 -4.11 -10.10
N ASN A 99 -15.23 -3.25 -10.29
CA ASN A 99 -14.96 -2.55 -11.55
C ASN A 99 -13.48 -2.13 -11.58
N LEU A 100 -12.62 -2.91 -12.21
CA LEU A 100 -11.17 -2.61 -12.28
C LEU A 100 -10.83 -1.41 -13.19
N SER A 101 -11.81 -0.79 -13.83
CA SER A 101 -11.60 0.43 -14.61
C SER A 101 -11.77 1.71 -13.79
N ASP A 102 -12.22 1.58 -12.55
CA ASP A 102 -12.32 2.70 -11.61
C ASP A 102 -10.95 3.07 -11.02
N THR A 103 -10.85 4.23 -10.37
CA THR A 103 -9.64 4.66 -9.69
C THR A 103 -9.30 3.74 -8.52
N THR A 104 -8.01 3.56 -8.23
CA THR A 104 -7.57 2.75 -7.08
C THR A 104 -8.09 3.27 -5.74
N GLN A 105 -8.31 4.60 -5.63
CA GLN A 105 -8.95 5.20 -4.46
C GLN A 105 -10.40 4.72 -4.26
N ASN A 106 -11.20 4.71 -5.33
CA ASN A 106 -12.58 4.22 -5.27
C ASN A 106 -12.59 2.71 -5.02
N GLN A 107 -11.71 1.98 -5.67
CA GLN A 107 -11.56 0.54 -5.44
C GLN A 107 -11.22 0.22 -3.99
N HIS A 108 -10.38 1.04 -3.36
CA HIS A 108 -10.02 0.86 -1.95
C HIS A 108 -11.21 1.07 -1.01
N LYS A 109 -12.11 2.00 -1.33
CA LYS A 109 -13.32 2.32 -0.53
C LYS A 109 -14.46 1.36 -0.79
N ASP A 110 -14.74 1.11 -2.07
CA ASP A 110 -16.04 0.60 -2.52
C ASP A 110 -16.01 -0.85 -2.97
N TYR A 111 -14.82 -1.41 -3.22
CA TYR A 111 -14.67 -2.77 -3.74
C TYR A 111 -14.08 -3.73 -2.72
N VAL A 112 -14.19 -4.99 -3.03
CA VAL A 112 -13.64 -6.07 -2.22
C VAL A 112 -12.12 -6.06 -2.34
N ASN A 113 -11.43 -5.73 -1.26
CA ASN A 113 -9.97 -5.71 -1.21
C ASN A 113 -9.42 -6.43 0.02
N PHE A 114 -8.22 -6.93 -0.09
CA PHE A 114 -7.45 -7.57 0.98
C PHE A 114 -5.95 -7.31 0.77
N ARG A 115 -5.13 -7.63 1.77
CA ARG A 115 -3.76 -7.14 1.85
C ARG A 115 -2.72 -8.24 1.76
N ALA A 116 -1.60 -7.92 1.11
CA ALA A 116 -0.32 -8.58 1.32
C ALA A 116 0.71 -7.53 1.71
N PHE A 117 1.36 -7.72 2.85
CA PHE A 117 2.37 -6.78 3.34
C PHE A 117 3.71 -6.97 2.66
N THR A 118 4.38 -5.86 2.37
CA THR A 118 5.82 -5.80 2.17
C THR A 118 6.40 -4.64 2.99
N ASP A 119 7.59 -4.80 3.53
CA ASP A 119 8.39 -3.67 3.97
C ASP A 119 9.51 -3.44 2.96
N GLY A 120 10.13 -2.30 2.97
CA GLY A 120 11.19 -1.94 2.01
C GLY A 120 12.33 -2.94 1.89
N GLY A 121 12.39 -3.99 2.69
CA GLY A 121 13.44 -5.01 2.71
C GLY A 121 13.01 -6.45 3.01
N GLY A 122 11.75 -6.73 3.28
CA GLY A 122 11.33 -8.03 3.80
C GLY A 122 10.08 -8.64 3.20
N TYR A 123 9.76 -9.82 3.66
CA TYR A 123 8.61 -10.62 3.22
C TYR A 123 7.29 -10.09 3.76
N GLY A 124 6.24 -10.27 2.97
CA GLY A 124 4.92 -9.83 3.30
C GLY A 124 4.09 -10.79 4.16
N ASN A 125 3.00 -10.27 4.67
CA ASN A 125 1.99 -10.99 5.42
C ASN A 125 0.73 -11.21 4.58
N TYR A 126 0.23 -12.45 4.59
CA TYR A 126 -1.04 -12.81 4.01
C TYR A 126 -2.09 -12.93 5.10
N TYR A 127 -3.22 -12.23 4.99
CA TYR A 127 -4.44 -12.48 5.77
C TYR A 127 -4.25 -12.58 7.29
N GLY A 128 -3.37 -11.77 7.87
CA GLY A 128 -3.11 -11.79 9.30
C GLY A 128 -2.33 -13.03 9.79
N ALA A 129 -1.88 -13.89 8.91
CA ALA A 129 -0.92 -14.93 9.25
C ALA A 129 0.48 -14.34 9.30
N TYR A 130 1.08 -14.38 10.47
CA TYR A 130 2.44 -13.95 10.72
C TYR A 130 3.40 -14.96 10.08
N TYR A 131 3.86 -14.71 8.88
CA TYR A 131 5.08 -15.34 8.42
C TYR A 131 6.24 -14.48 8.90
N GLY A 132 6.91 -15.00 9.88
CA GLY A 132 8.11 -14.56 10.56
C GLY A 132 8.68 -13.21 10.16
N TYR A 133 8.68 -12.31 11.08
CA TYR A 133 9.51 -11.13 11.13
C TYR A 133 10.98 -11.54 11.00
N TYR A 134 11.51 -11.53 9.80
CA TYR A 134 12.93 -11.68 9.58
C TYR A 134 13.50 -10.40 9.01
N GLY A 135 14.15 -9.72 9.90
CA GLY A 135 15.16 -8.73 9.60
C GLY A 135 14.56 -7.41 9.13
N TYR A 136 14.59 -6.43 10.00
CA TYR A 136 14.98 -5.11 9.56
C TYR A 136 16.26 -5.31 8.75
N SER A 137 16.15 -5.42 7.46
CA SER A 137 17.26 -5.04 6.61
C SER A 137 17.24 -3.52 6.60
N SER A 138 17.72 -2.96 7.72
CA SER A 138 18.05 -1.54 7.86
C SER A 138 19.05 -1.06 6.80
N ASP A 139 19.49 -1.94 5.95
CA ASP A 139 20.64 -1.79 5.09
C ASP A 139 20.29 -1.38 3.67
N VAL A 140 19.02 -1.50 3.25
CA VAL A 140 18.62 -1.07 1.89
C VAL A 140 18.09 0.36 1.94
N MET A 141 19.01 1.30 1.96
CA MET A 141 18.70 2.72 1.79
C MET A 141 18.66 3.04 0.30
N ASP A 142 17.47 3.00 -0.28
CA ASP A 142 17.23 3.32 -1.69
C ASP A 142 15.94 4.14 -1.88
N ASP A 143 15.60 4.45 -3.14
CA ASP A 143 14.44 5.27 -3.47
C ASP A 143 13.12 4.64 -3.03
N LEU A 144 13.00 3.30 -3.05
CA LEU A 144 11.79 2.60 -2.60
C LEU A 144 11.59 2.79 -1.08
N THR A 145 12.65 2.60 -0.30
CA THR A 145 12.62 2.80 1.16
C THR A 145 12.35 4.26 1.51
N ALA A 146 12.97 5.20 0.79
CA ALA A 146 12.76 6.63 0.99
C ALA A 146 11.34 7.11 0.62
N ALA A 147 10.70 6.44 -0.34
CA ALA A 147 9.38 6.80 -0.82
C ALA A 147 8.24 6.17 0.00
N LEU A 148 8.36 4.89 0.36
CA LEU A 148 7.26 4.12 0.92
C LEU A 148 7.60 3.44 2.26
N GLY A 149 8.89 3.29 2.61
CA GLY A 149 9.28 2.56 3.80
C GLY A 149 8.67 1.15 3.80
N ARG A 150 7.74 0.92 4.74
CA ARG A 150 6.87 -0.27 4.77
C ARG A 150 5.58 0.04 4.06
N PHE A 151 5.18 -0.81 3.15
CA PHE A 151 3.93 -0.64 2.42
C PHE A 151 3.19 -1.95 2.19
N VAL A 152 1.99 -1.88 1.64
CA VAL A 152 1.09 -3.02 1.49
C VAL A 152 0.63 -3.12 0.04
N PHE A 153 0.76 -4.32 -0.54
CA PHE A 153 0.01 -4.66 -1.73
C PHE A 153 -1.45 -4.96 -1.36
N HIS A 154 -2.36 -4.25 -1.97
CA HIS A 154 -3.78 -4.50 -1.90
C HIS A 154 -4.23 -5.27 -3.13
N THR A 155 -5.13 -6.23 -2.90
CA THR A 155 -5.75 -7.02 -3.96
C THR A 155 -7.22 -6.70 -4.00
N VAL A 156 -7.74 -6.41 -5.17
CA VAL A 156 -9.16 -6.22 -5.44
C VAL A 156 -9.63 -7.24 -6.46
N VAL A 157 -10.85 -7.75 -6.31
CA VAL A 157 -11.39 -8.79 -7.17
C VAL A 157 -12.70 -8.34 -7.81
N THR A 158 -12.96 -8.83 -9.03
CA THR A 158 -14.22 -8.62 -9.74
C THR A 158 -14.78 -9.94 -10.26
N GLY A 159 -16.08 -9.98 -10.44
CA GLY A 159 -16.76 -11.17 -10.91
C GLY A 159 -18.27 -11.08 -10.75
N ASP A 160 -18.89 -12.23 -10.50
CA ASP A 160 -20.33 -12.36 -10.35
C ASP A 160 -20.70 -13.10 -9.07
N VAL A 161 -21.85 -12.75 -8.50
CA VAL A 161 -22.53 -13.52 -7.45
C VAL A 161 -23.85 -14.04 -8.03
N THR A 162 -24.05 -15.35 -7.98
CA THR A 162 -25.30 -16.01 -8.42
C THR A 162 -25.98 -16.65 -7.22
N ALA A 163 -27.23 -16.29 -6.98
CA ALA A 163 -28.05 -16.90 -5.95
C ALA A 163 -28.70 -18.19 -6.48
N SER A 164 -28.78 -19.23 -5.65
CA SER A 164 -29.59 -20.42 -5.98
C SER A 164 -31.06 -20.05 -6.18
N ALA A 165 -31.79 -20.87 -6.93
CA ALA A 165 -33.23 -20.69 -7.09
C ALA A 165 -33.95 -20.70 -5.73
N ALA A 166 -35.12 -20.07 -5.68
CA ALA A 166 -35.96 -20.11 -4.50
C ALA A 166 -36.34 -21.58 -4.15
N GLY A 167 -36.22 -21.93 -2.87
CA GLY A 167 -36.51 -23.25 -2.36
C GLY A 167 -36.97 -23.18 -0.89
N LYS A 168 -37.07 -24.34 -0.25
CA LYS A 168 -37.44 -24.44 1.18
C LYS A 168 -36.35 -23.94 2.14
N SER A 169 -35.11 -23.85 1.67
CA SER A 169 -33.95 -23.40 2.43
C SER A 169 -33.56 -21.99 1.99
N ALA A 170 -32.83 -21.26 2.85
CA ALA A 170 -32.22 -19.98 2.49
C ALA A 170 -31.32 -20.15 1.23
N PRO A 171 -31.30 -19.16 0.31
CA PRO A 171 -30.52 -19.27 -0.89
C PRO A 171 -29.02 -19.30 -0.55
N THR A 172 -28.28 -20.16 -1.22
CA THR A 172 -26.82 -20.12 -1.26
C THR A 172 -26.36 -19.20 -2.37
N HIS A 173 -25.21 -18.56 -2.22
CA HIS A 173 -24.67 -17.64 -3.21
C HIS A 173 -23.32 -18.14 -3.71
N GLN A 174 -23.24 -18.44 -5.00
CA GLN A 174 -21.98 -18.77 -5.65
C GLN A 174 -21.27 -17.49 -6.09
N VAL A 175 -20.07 -17.27 -5.60
CA VAL A 175 -19.18 -16.21 -6.02
C VAL A 175 -18.23 -16.74 -7.08
N THR A 176 -18.08 -16.03 -8.19
CA THR A 176 -17.14 -16.36 -9.26
C THR A 176 -16.24 -15.17 -9.53
N ILE A 177 -14.96 -15.28 -9.17
CA ILE A 177 -13.93 -14.27 -9.42
C ILE A 177 -13.38 -14.48 -10.83
N ARG A 178 -13.32 -13.42 -11.65
CA ARG A 178 -12.85 -13.45 -13.04
C ARG A 178 -11.56 -12.69 -13.24
N GLU A 179 -11.43 -11.54 -12.58
CA GLU A 179 -10.26 -10.69 -12.69
C GLU A 179 -9.81 -10.22 -11.31
N VAL A 180 -8.54 -9.95 -11.22
CA VAL A 180 -7.88 -9.46 -10.01
C VAL A 180 -7.10 -8.21 -10.36
N GLY A 181 -7.13 -7.22 -9.48
CA GLY A 181 -6.28 -6.05 -9.54
C GLY A 181 -5.36 -6.01 -8.34
N VAL A 182 -4.11 -5.62 -8.56
CA VAL A 182 -3.13 -5.39 -7.48
C VAL A 182 -2.64 -3.96 -7.55
N TYR A 183 -2.62 -3.29 -6.41
CA TYR A 183 -2.14 -1.91 -6.26
C TYR A 183 -1.50 -1.70 -4.89
N VAL A 184 -0.79 -0.61 -4.72
CA VAL A 184 -0.29 -0.16 -3.42
C VAL A 184 -1.09 1.04 -2.95
N ARG A 185 -1.50 1.00 -1.70
CA ARG A 185 -1.99 2.15 -0.95
C ARG A 185 -1.11 2.31 0.26
N ASP A 186 -0.61 3.50 0.45
CA ASP A 186 0.23 3.85 1.58
C ASP A 186 -0.11 5.25 2.12
N THR A 187 0.46 5.62 3.24
CA THR A 187 0.33 6.95 3.83
C THR A 187 1.70 7.55 3.99
N TYR A 188 1.92 8.70 3.37
CA TYR A 188 3.14 9.46 3.60
C TYR A 188 2.96 10.33 4.83
N ASP A 189 3.40 9.82 5.95
CA ASP A 189 3.27 10.47 7.25
C ASP A 189 4.52 10.24 8.12
N PHE A 190 4.62 11.01 9.20
CA PHE A 190 5.70 10.91 10.17
C PHE A 190 5.16 10.59 11.57
N ASN A 191 4.32 9.57 11.67
CA ASN A 191 3.75 9.11 12.93
C ASN A 191 4.70 8.19 13.70
N GLY A 192 4.51 8.14 15.03
CA GLY A 192 5.34 7.31 15.91
C GLY A 192 6.75 7.86 16.12
N SER A 193 7.67 6.99 16.53
CA SER A 193 9.05 7.35 16.95
C SER A 193 10.12 6.72 16.04
N GLN A 194 9.80 6.49 14.76
CA GLN A 194 10.73 5.83 13.84
C GLN A 194 11.98 6.69 13.61
N PRO A 195 13.20 6.12 13.75
CA PRO A 195 14.43 6.74 13.32
C PRO A 195 14.49 6.77 11.78
N LEU A 196 14.94 7.88 11.23
CA LEU A 196 15.10 8.09 9.78
C LEU A 196 16.58 8.26 9.38
N GLY A 197 17.49 8.04 10.34
CA GLY A 197 18.93 8.03 10.11
C GLY A 197 19.64 9.33 10.46
N PHE A 198 20.93 9.34 10.16
CA PHE A 198 21.85 10.47 10.33
C PHE A 198 22.12 11.06 8.94
N TRP A 199 21.75 12.29 8.75
CA TRP A 199 21.83 13.00 7.48
C TRP A 199 22.91 14.06 7.51
N ASP A 200 23.77 14.08 6.53
CA ASP A 200 24.84 15.07 6.40
C ASP A 200 24.68 15.87 5.10
N ASP A 201 24.55 17.18 5.27
CA ASP A 201 24.34 18.14 4.18
C ASP A 201 25.66 18.47 3.46
N SER A 202 26.80 18.24 4.11
CA SER A 202 28.12 18.60 3.57
C SER A 202 28.60 17.64 2.47
N ASP A 203 28.27 16.36 2.60
CA ASP A 203 28.65 15.33 1.64
C ASP A 203 27.46 14.61 0.97
N ASN A 204 26.24 15.09 1.26
CA ASN A 204 24.99 14.48 0.78
C ASN A 204 24.83 13.01 1.20
N SER A 205 25.26 12.69 2.41
CA SER A 205 25.17 11.31 2.92
C SER A 205 24.00 11.11 3.87
N VAL A 206 23.62 9.85 4.01
CA VAL A 206 22.71 9.37 5.04
C VAL A 206 23.12 7.99 5.48
N SER A 207 23.04 7.72 6.78
CA SER A 207 23.35 6.43 7.38
C SER A 207 22.38 6.10 8.51
N MET A 208 21.98 4.84 8.63
CA MET A 208 21.18 4.37 9.76
C MET A 208 22.04 4.06 10.99
N LEU A 209 23.36 3.87 10.82
CA LEU A 209 24.26 3.35 11.84
C LEU A 209 25.42 4.28 12.19
N ASN A 210 25.66 5.32 11.43
CA ASN A 210 26.79 6.21 11.65
C ASN A 210 26.48 7.33 12.64
N PHE A 211 26.69 7.09 13.92
CA PHE A 211 26.50 8.06 15.00
C PHE A 211 27.56 9.16 15.04
N PHE A 212 28.60 9.07 14.24
CA PHE A 212 29.76 9.97 14.31
C PHE A 212 29.69 11.12 13.29
N SER A 213 28.77 11.05 12.33
CA SER A 213 28.60 12.12 11.33
C SER A 213 27.12 12.34 11.03
N GLY A 214 26.78 13.60 10.73
CA GLY A 214 25.43 14.00 10.36
C GLY A 214 24.51 14.34 11.55
N THR A 215 23.35 14.83 11.19
CA THR A 215 22.27 15.17 12.12
C THR A 215 21.29 14.02 12.21
N TYR A 216 20.98 13.57 13.43
CA TYR A 216 19.94 12.57 13.66
C TYR A 216 18.56 13.13 13.28
N VAL A 217 17.82 12.38 12.52
CA VAL A 217 16.46 12.71 12.07
C VAL A 217 15.52 11.55 12.40
N SER A 218 14.36 11.88 12.90
CA SER A 218 13.28 10.94 13.21
C SER A 218 11.92 11.49 12.76
N ASN A 219 10.88 10.70 12.86
CA ASN A 219 9.51 11.17 12.65
C ASN A 219 9.16 12.36 13.56
N GLU A 220 9.69 12.41 14.78
CA GLU A 220 9.52 13.53 15.71
C GLU A 220 10.09 14.83 15.14
N SER A 221 11.29 14.79 14.55
CA SER A 221 11.90 15.96 13.90
C SER A 221 10.99 16.60 12.85
N PHE A 222 10.26 15.78 12.08
CA PHE A 222 9.29 16.27 11.09
C PHE A 222 8.03 16.86 11.74
N ARG A 223 7.54 16.25 12.83
CA ARG A 223 6.40 16.80 13.57
C ARG A 223 6.71 18.14 14.23
N ASP A 224 7.91 18.27 14.79
CA ASP A 224 8.39 19.53 15.38
C ASP A 224 8.51 20.61 14.31
N TRP A 225 9.06 20.24 13.14
CA TRP A 225 9.14 21.14 12.00
C TRP A 225 7.74 21.57 11.52
N ARG A 226 6.78 20.64 11.44
CA ARG A 226 5.36 20.93 11.12
C ARG A 226 4.79 21.96 12.06
N THR A 227 4.96 21.75 13.34
CA THR A 227 4.45 22.65 14.39
C THR A 227 5.08 24.04 14.29
N ALA A 228 6.39 24.11 14.11
CA ALA A 228 7.11 25.38 14.05
C ALA A 228 6.82 26.18 12.77
N ASN A 229 6.54 25.51 11.65
CA ASN A 229 6.40 26.17 10.35
C ASN A 229 4.94 26.25 9.85
N LEU A 230 3.99 25.63 10.54
CA LEU A 230 2.57 25.50 10.12
C LEU A 230 2.44 24.96 8.69
N LYS A 231 3.32 24.03 8.32
CA LYS A 231 3.39 23.30 7.05
C LYS A 231 3.71 21.84 7.34
N GLY A 232 3.73 21.01 6.30
CA GLY A 232 4.00 19.60 6.46
C GLY A 232 2.71 18.80 6.54
N GLY A 233 2.14 18.44 5.38
CA GLY A 233 0.86 17.75 5.28
C GLY A 233 1.01 16.28 4.92
N ASP A 234 0.48 15.40 5.78
CA ASP A 234 0.36 13.98 5.48
C ASP A 234 -0.65 13.76 4.35
N PHE A 235 -0.40 12.76 3.51
CA PHE A 235 -1.26 12.44 2.37
C PHE A 235 -1.24 10.94 2.07
N GLU A 236 -2.28 10.48 1.36
CA GLU A 236 -2.32 9.10 0.86
C GLU A 236 -1.57 8.98 -0.46
N ILE A 237 -0.99 7.81 -0.69
CA ILE A 237 -0.40 7.40 -1.96
C ILE A 237 -1.22 6.24 -2.50
N PHE A 238 -1.61 6.32 -3.78
CA PHE A 238 -2.21 5.22 -4.53
C PHE A 238 -1.47 5.04 -5.84
N THR A 239 -1.10 3.82 -6.15
CA THR A 239 -0.56 3.48 -7.46
C THR A 239 -1.65 3.25 -8.49
N ASP A 240 -1.25 3.13 -9.75
CA ASP A 240 -2.06 2.48 -10.78
C ASP A 240 -2.35 1.02 -10.41
N LEU A 241 -3.32 0.42 -11.09
CA LEU A 241 -3.76 -0.96 -10.89
C LEU A 241 -3.05 -1.91 -11.86
N ARG A 242 -2.45 -2.98 -11.34
CA ARG A 242 -1.98 -4.11 -12.15
C ARG A 242 -3.11 -5.13 -12.29
N ARG A 243 -3.66 -5.27 -13.51
CA ARG A 243 -4.77 -6.21 -13.80
C ARG A 243 -4.24 -7.60 -14.14
N ILE A 244 -4.94 -8.62 -13.64
CA ILE A 244 -4.70 -10.03 -13.91
C ILE A 244 -6.04 -10.66 -14.30
N VAL A 245 -6.17 -11.06 -15.56
CA VAL A 245 -7.29 -11.86 -16.03
C VAL A 245 -7.00 -13.31 -15.66
N LEU A 246 -7.89 -13.93 -14.90
CA LEU A 246 -7.69 -15.31 -14.47
C LEU A 246 -7.94 -16.28 -15.64
N PRO A 247 -6.98 -17.17 -15.95
CA PRO A 247 -7.17 -18.17 -17.01
C PRO A 247 -8.32 -19.13 -16.70
N LYS A 248 -8.58 -19.35 -15.42
CA LYS A 248 -9.75 -20.07 -14.90
C LYS A 248 -10.38 -19.25 -13.77
N PRO A 249 -11.67 -18.95 -13.82
CA PRO A 249 -12.36 -18.31 -12.72
C PRO A 249 -12.25 -19.11 -11.43
N VAL A 250 -12.15 -18.41 -10.30
CA VAL A 250 -12.18 -19.02 -8.97
C VAL A 250 -13.58 -18.90 -8.41
N SER A 251 -14.17 -20.02 -8.00
CA SER A 251 -15.53 -20.03 -7.45
C SER A 251 -15.57 -20.61 -6.04
N PHE A 252 -16.40 -20.03 -5.19
CA PHE A 252 -16.70 -20.52 -3.86
C PHE A 252 -18.14 -20.14 -3.46
N THR A 253 -18.68 -20.80 -2.44
CA THR A 253 -20.06 -20.58 -1.97
C THR A 253 -20.07 -19.82 -0.66
N ILE A 254 -20.99 -18.87 -0.55
CA ILE A 254 -21.33 -18.18 0.70
C ILE A 254 -22.78 -18.48 1.09
N THR A 255 -22.97 -18.73 2.34
CA THR A 255 -24.27 -19.01 2.98
C THR A 255 -24.66 -17.85 3.90
#